data_ed9d82bff9c6dddb2c34303316a21120
#
_entry.id   ed9d82bff9c6dddb2c34303316a21120
#
_cell.length_a   1.000
_cell.length_b   1.000
_cell.length_c   1.000
_cell.angle_alpha   90.00
_cell.angle_beta   90.00
_cell.angle_gamma   90.00
#
_symmetry.space_group_name_H-M   'P 1'
#
loop_
_entity.id
_entity.type
_entity.pdbx_description
1 polymer ?
#
loop_
_entity_poly.entity_id
_entity_poly.type
_entity_poly.pdbx_seq_one_letter_code
_entity_poly.pdbx_strand_id
1 'polypeptide(L)'
;MFENIDASIFNYSFSFYQNEFEEILRGIIVCYKCINSSGLSLKNNENDIRDAMLNNYLKVEHFKREHFNLVNYHFDSETIENTGRADIRILPVNPYINDKAYYIIECKRLNNQNLTGMTGLNAEYVKNGICRFVTGYYSSYFGINGMIGFVVENFEIDKNITHINSFLNKNLTNDRGKNVNAMPIQKIKPIEISEDFKYSYTSTHQTVSQNEITLYHLMFNFSKQIQ
;
A
#
# COMPACT_ATOMS: atom_id res chain seq x y z
N MET A 1 -12.51 -21.33 -40.08
CA MET A 1 -13.36 -21.53 -38.90
C MET A 1 -12.46 -21.28 -37.69
N PHE A 2 -12.51 -20.11 -37.10
CA PHE A 2 -11.70 -19.80 -35.91
C PHE A 2 -12.43 -20.42 -34.71
N GLU A 3 -11.85 -21.44 -34.12
CA GLU A 3 -12.31 -21.96 -32.86
C GLU A 3 -12.22 -20.86 -31.78
N ASN A 4 -13.24 -20.71 -30.96
CA ASN A 4 -13.26 -19.75 -29.88
C ASN A 4 -12.06 -19.99 -28.98
N ILE A 5 -11.11 -19.08 -28.98
CA ILE A 5 -10.03 -19.06 -27.98
C ILE A 5 -10.69 -18.66 -26.67
N ASP A 6 -10.95 -19.62 -25.82
CA ASP A 6 -11.44 -19.38 -24.46
C ASP A 6 -10.28 -18.88 -23.62
N ALA A 7 -10.23 -17.56 -23.40
CA ALA A 7 -9.24 -16.90 -22.56
C ALA A 7 -9.50 -17.09 -21.05
N SER A 8 -10.62 -17.72 -20.67
CA SER A 8 -10.98 -17.93 -19.26
C SER A 8 -10.03 -18.90 -18.51
N ILE A 9 -9.22 -19.67 -19.25
CA ILE A 9 -8.22 -20.62 -18.71
C ILE A 9 -6.88 -19.93 -18.40
N PHE A 10 -6.66 -18.69 -18.85
CA PHE A 10 -5.39 -18.01 -18.64
C PHE A 10 -5.35 -17.34 -17.24
N ASN A 11 -4.83 -18.07 -16.26
CA ASN A 11 -4.39 -17.52 -14.95
C ASN A 11 -3.21 -16.52 -15.08
N TYR A 12 -2.89 -16.07 -16.29
CA TYR A 12 -1.83 -15.09 -16.56
C TYR A 12 -2.16 -13.68 -16.07
N SER A 13 -3.42 -13.37 -15.84
CA SER A 13 -3.83 -12.02 -15.44
C SER A 13 -3.28 -11.62 -14.07
N PHE A 14 -3.32 -12.52 -13.08
CA PHE A 14 -2.87 -12.20 -11.72
C PHE A 14 -1.35 -11.97 -11.65
N SER A 15 -0.54 -12.85 -12.25
CA SER A 15 0.92 -12.68 -12.27
C SER A 15 1.36 -11.44 -13.06
N PHE A 16 0.64 -11.08 -14.13
CA PHE A 16 0.89 -9.87 -14.89
C PHE A 16 0.69 -8.62 -14.02
N TYR A 17 -0.48 -8.49 -13.37
CA TYR A 17 -0.79 -7.35 -12.50
C TYR A 17 0.08 -7.31 -11.25
N GLN A 18 0.52 -8.47 -10.76
CA GLN A 18 1.48 -8.54 -9.67
C GLN A 18 2.83 -7.94 -10.07
N ASN A 19 3.39 -8.37 -11.21
CA ASN A 19 4.65 -7.83 -11.74
C ASN A 19 4.54 -6.34 -12.04
N GLU A 20 3.42 -5.90 -12.64
CA GLU A 20 3.14 -4.49 -12.91
C GLU A 20 3.15 -3.67 -11.62
N PHE A 21 2.47 -4.16 -10.57
CA PHE A 21 2.42 -3.45 -9.30
C PHE A 21 3.80 -3.42 -8.61
N GLU A 22 4.58 -4.48 -8.69
CA GLU A 22 5.95 -4.51 -8.15
C GLU A 22 6.86 -3.48 -8.85
N GLU A 23 6.73 -3.29 -10.17
CA GLU A 23 7.45 -2.22 -10.89
C GLU A 23 7.05 -0.83 -10.39
N ILE A 24 5.75 -0.60 -10.16
CA ILE A 24 5.26 0.65 -9.57
C ILE A 24 5.87 0.85 -8.17
N LEU A 25 5.90 -0.20 -7.35
CA LEU A 25 6.47 -0.13 -6.00
C LEU A 25 7.97 0.16 -6.02
N ARG A 26 8.74 -0.36 -7.00
CA ARG A 26 10.15 0.01 -7.19
C ARG A 26 10.32 1.51 -7.42
N GLY A 27 9.48 2.11 -8.25
CA GLY A 27 9.48 3.57 -8.45
C GLY A 27 9.12 4.35 -7.20
N ILE A 28 8.17 3.85 -6.38
CA ILE A 28 7.81 4.44 -5.10
C ILE A 28 8.96 4.32 -4.07
N ILE A 29 9.71 3.22 -4.08
CA ILE A 29 10.93 3.07 -3.27
C ILE A 29 11.99 4.10 -3.68
N VAL A 30 12.16 4.36 -4.97
CA VAL A 30 13.09 5.42 -5.43
C VAL A 30 12.63 6.79 -4.94
N CYS A 31 11.33 7.10 -5.01
CA CYS A 31 10.78 8.34 -4.44
C CYS A 31 11.15 8.49 -2.95
N TYR A 32 10.97 7.45 -2.15
CA TYR A 32 11.38 7.42 -0.74
C TYR A 32 12.87 7.73 -0.57
N LYS A 33 13.76 7.13 -1.37
CA LYS A 33 15.20 7.37 -1.32
C LYS A 33 15.56 8.81 -1.68
N CYS A 34 14.88 9.38 -2.69
CA CYS A 34 15.06 10.77 -3.07
C CYS A 34 14.69 11.73 -1.94
N ILE A 35 13.59 11.48 -1.22
CA ILE A 35 13.22 12.29 -0.04
C ILE A 35 14.30 12.18 1.05
N ASN A 36 14.77 10.98 1.35
CA ASN A 36 15.79 10.78 2.37
C ASN A 36 17.13 11.47 2.03
N SER A 37 17.49 11.52 0.75
CA SER A 37 18.75 12.16 0.29
C SER A 37 18.63 13.67 0.09
N SER A 38 17.42 14.20 -0.13
CA SER A 38 17.21 15.62 -0.40
C SER A 38 17.34 16.52 0.84
N GLY A 39 17.33 15.95 2.05
CA GLY A 39 17.27 16.72 3.30
C GLY A 39 15.93 17.42 3.53
N LEU A 40 14.89 17.04 2.79
CA LEU A 40 13.53 17.58 2.96
C LEU A 40 13.03 17.32 4.39
N SER A 41 12.61 18.39 5.06
CA SER A 41 11.92 18.28 6.33
C SER A 41 10.45 17.94 6.14
N LEU A 42 9.95 16.97 6.91
CA LEU A 42 8.59 16.49 6.87
C LEU A 42 7.88 16.76 8.20
N LYS A 43 6.63 17.16 8.13
CA LYS A 43 5.78 17.24 9.32
C LYS A 43 5.37 15.84 9.76
N ASN A 44 5.24 15.62 11.08
CA ASN A 44 4.72 14.39 11.64
C ASN A 44 3.19 14.24 11.42
N ASN A 45 2.81 14.21 10.14
CA ASN A 45 1.42 14.08 9.71
C ASN A 45 1.34 13.16 8.49
N GLU A 46 0.39 12.23 8.47
CA GLU A 46 0.23 11.22 7.42
C GLU A 46 0.02 11.84 6.04
N ASN A 47 -0.87 12.84 5.98
CA ASN A 47 -1.20 13.51 4.72
C ASN A 47 -0.01 14.35 4.21
N ASP A 48 0.67 15.09 5.10
CA ASP A 48 1.83 15.91 4.69
C ASP A 48 2.97 15.02 4.11
N ILE A 49 3.23 13.86 4.71
CA ILE A 49 4.24 12.91 4.21
C ILE A 49 3.83 12.34 2.85
N ARG A 50 2.58 11.85 2.74
CA ARG A 50 2.02 11.35 1.48
C ARG A 50 2.08 12.41 0.38
N ASP A 51 1.65 13.63 0.68
CA ASP A 51 1.59 14.73 -0.28
C ASP A 51 2.99 15.19 -0.72
N ALA A 52 3.98 15.12 0.18
CA ALA A 52 5.37 15.35 -0.19
C ALA A 52 5.89 14.32 -1.21
N MET A 53 5.55 13.04 -1.04
CA MET A 53 5.88 12.00 -2.02
C MET A 53 5.20 12.25 -3.36
N LEU A 54 3.90 12.57 -3.33
CA LEU A 54 3.11 12.77 -4.55
C LEU A 54 3.53 14.02 -5.31
N ASN A 55 3.58 15.17 -4.64
CA ASN A 55 3.74 16.46 -5.32
C ASN A 55 5.18 16.77 -5.73
N ASN A 56 6.17 16.24 -5.00
CA ASN A 56 7.57 16.47 -5.32
C ASN A 56 8.17 15.41 -6.27
N TYR A 57 7.51 14.24 -6.42
CA TYR A 57 8.04 13.12 -7.18
C TYR A 57 7.00 12.39 -8.04
N LEU A 58 6.06 11.66 -7.46
CA LEU A 58 5.22 10.71 -8.17
C LEU A 58 4.26 11.35 -9.20
N LYS A 59 3.92 12.64 -9.05
CA LYS A 59 3.16 13.43 -10.02
C LYS A 59 4.05 14.23 -10.96
N VAL A 60 5.36 14.24 -10.76
CA VAL A 60 6.32 15.01 -11.55
C VAL A 60 6.72 14.20 -12.79
N GLU A 61 6.42 14.74 -13.99
CA GLU A 61 6.66 14.03 -15.26
C GLU A 61 8.11 13.61 -15.46
N HIS A 62 9.07 14.48 -15.12
CA HIS A 62 10.49 14.19 -15.25
C HIS A 62 10.86 12.97 -14.39
N PHE A 63 10.48 12.96 -13.12
CA PHE A 63 10.71 11.84 -12.22
C PHE A 63 10.09 10.55 -12.75
N LYS A 64 8.84 10.60 -13.21
CA LYS A 64 8.13 9.42 -13.73
C LYS A 64 8.82 8.82 -14.96
N ARG A 65 9.39 9.65 -15.84
CA ARG A 65 10.11 9.20 -17.05
C ARG A 65 11.43 8.52 -16.72
N GLU A 66 12.10 8.97 -15.67
CA GLU A 66 13.41 8.46 -15.27
C GLU A 66 13.34 7.18 -14.47
N HIS A 67 12.15 6.85 -13.90
CA HIS A 67 12.04 5.76 -12.95
C HIS A 67 10.90 4.80 -13.30
N PHE A 68 11.28 3.57 -13.72
CA PHE A 68 10.39 2.41 -13.88
C PHE A 68 9.14 2.67 -14.73
N ASN A 69 9.26 3.51 -15.75
CA ASN A 69 8.15 3.85 -16.65
C ASN A 69 6.88 4.35 -15.92
N LEU A 70 7.03 5.01 -14.78
CA LEU A 70 5.91 5.56 -14.02
C LEU A 70 5.08 6.58 -14.80
N VAL A 71 5.58 7.05 -15.95
CA VAL A 71 4.86 7.89 -16.91
C VAL A 71 3.54 7.23 -17.39
N ASN A 72 3.47 5.91 -17.35
CA ASN A 72 2.28 5.14 -17.74
C ASN A 72 1.19 5.13 -16.65
N TYR A 73 1.39 5.87 -15.55
CA TYR A 73 0.46 5.87 -14.43
C TYR A 73 0.13 7.30 -13.98
N HIS A 74 -1.14 7.50 -13.59
CA HIS A 74 -1.58 8.65 -12.83
C HIS A 74 -1.64 8.31 -11.36
N PHE A 75 -1.09 9.20 -10.53
CA PHE A 75 -1.13 9.12 -9.07
C PHE A 75 -2.09 10.17 -8.53
N ASP A 76 -3.23 9.75 -8.02
CA ASP A 76 -4.22 10.63 -7.40
C ASP A 76 -4.19 10.48 -5.88
N SER A 77 -4.44 11.59 -5.18
CA SER A 77 -4.61 11.60 -3.72
C SER A 77 -6.07 11.78 -3.34
N GLU A 78 -6.45 11.22 -2.19
CA GLU A 78 -7.76 11.41 -1.56
C GLU A 78 -8.97 11.20 -2.48
N THR A 79 -8.86 10.24 -3.40
CA THR A 79 -9.94 9.92 -4.33
C THR A 79 -11.07 9.22 -3.60
N ILE A 80 -12.31 9.66 -3.87
CA ILE A 80 -13.50 9.00 -3.34
C ILE A 80 -13.56 7.56 -3.87
N GLU A 81 -13.67 6.61 -2.96
CA GLU A 81 -13.67 5.19 -3.23
C GLU A 81 -14.78 4.52 -2.42
N ASN A 82 -15.76 3.90 -3.08
CA ASN A 82 -16.91 3.28 -2.44
C ASN A 82 -17.51 4.14 -1.30
N THR A 83 -17.12 3.85 -0.06
CA THR A 83 -17.61 4.53 1.15
C THR A 83 -16.55 5.38 1.84
N GLY A 84 -15.38 5.59 1.21
CA GLY A 84 -14.27 6.32 1.79
C GLY A 84 -13.40 7.06 0.78
N ARG A 85 -12.20 7.43 1.22
CA ARG A 85 -11.17 8.02 0.36
C ARG A 85 -9.90 7.16 0.43
N ALA A 86 -9.37 6.82 -0.73
CA ALA A 86 -8.08 6.17 -0.86
C ALA A 86 -6.97 7.21 -0.71
N ASP A 87 -5.91 6.89 0.03
CA ASP A 87 -4.78 7.81 0.20
C ASP A 87 -4.06 8.05 -1.12
N ILE A 88 -3.76 6.98 -1.86
CA ILE A 88 -3.16 7.05 -3.20
C ILE A 88 -3.92 6.07 -4.10
N ARG A 89 -4.42 6.57 -5.23
CA ARG A 89 -4.94 5.76 -6.32
C ARG A 89 -3.99 5.84 -7.50
N ILE A 90 -3.70 4.70 -8.12
CA ILE A 90 -2.77 4.59 -9.24
C ILE A 90 -3.53 4.03 -10.43
N LEU A 91 -3.76 4.87 -11.44
CA LEU A 91 -4.47 4.50 -12.67
C LEU A 91 -3.46 4.30 -13.80
N PRO A 92 -3.51 3.15 -14.51
CA PRO A 92 -2.84 3.02 -15.79
C PRO A 92 -3.35 4.05 -16.81
N VAL A 93 -2.45 4.67 -17.56
CA VAL A 93 -2.78 5.65 -18.63
C VAL A 93 -3.22 4.95 -19.92
N ASN A 94 -3.62 3.71 -19.88
CA ASN A 94 -4.05 2.97 -21.06
C ASN A 94 -5.55 3.21 -21.32
N PRO A 95 -5.95 3.86 -22.45
CA PRO A 95 -7.34 4.17 -22.75
C PRO A 95 -8.20 2.93 -23.03
N TYR A 96 -7.59 1.75 -23.19
CA TYR A 96 -8.28 0.48 -23.42
C TYR A 96 -8.53 -0.31 -22.12
N ILE A 97 -8.02 0.17 -20.99
CA ILE A 97 -8.28 -0.44 -19.68
C ILE A 97 -9.53 0.22 -19.07
N ASN A 98 -10.34 -0.58 -18.41
CA ASN A 98 -11.49 -0.10 -17.64
C ASN A 98 -11.04 0.96 -16.64
N ASP A 99 -11.77 2.08 -16.54
CA ASP A 99 -11.53 3.16 -15.60
C ASP A 99 -11.60 2.74 -14.11
N LYS A 100 -12.21 1.56 -13.84
CA LYS A 100 -12.23 0.91 -12.53
C LYS A 100 -11.00 0.03 -12.24
N ALA A 101 -10.12 -0.16 -13.23
CA ALA A 101 -8.91 -0.96 -13.13
C ALA A 101 -7.76 -0.09 -12.61
N TYR A 102 -7.58 0.00 -11.29
CA TYR A 102 -6.54 0.76 -10.63
C TYR A 102 -6.06 0.05 -9.36
N TYR A 103 -4.89 0.46 -8.89
CA TYR A 103 -4.33 0.04 -7.62
C TYR A 103 -4.58 1.09 -6.55
N ILE A 104 -4.70 0.64 -5.31
CA ILE A 104 -4.82 1.52 -4.14
C ILE A 104 -3.63 1.29 -3.20
N ILE A 105 -3.09 2.37 -2.67
CA ILE A 105 -2.14 2.33 -1.56
C ILE A 105 -2.74 3.16 -0.41
N GLU A 106 -2.86 2.52 0.74
CA GLU A 106 -3.21 3.15 2.00
C GLU A 106 -1.94 3.48 2.78
N CYS A 107 -1.87 4.67 3.34
CA CYS A 107 -0.75 5.15 4.13
C CYS A 107 -1.10 5.17 5.61
N LYS A 108 -0.16 4.79 6.48
CA LYS A 108 -0.30 4.90 7.93
C LYS A 108 1.01 5.27 8.58
N ARG A 109 0.97 6.16 9.57
CA ARG A 109 2.14 6.43 10.40
C ARG A 109 2.41 5.28 11.36
N LEU A 110 3.67 5.07 11.69
CA LEU A 110 4.15 4.10 12.67
C LEU A 110 5.16 4.78 13.60
N ASN A 111 5.02 4.56 14.91
CA ASN A 111 5.92 5.06 15.92
C ASN A 111 6.31 3.96 16.91
N ASN A 112 7.15 4.26 17.88
CA ASN A 112 7.61 3.30 18.89
C ASN A 112 6.73 3.27 20.16
N GLN A 113 5.59 3.98 20.14
CA GLN A 113 4.72 4.13 21.30
C GLN A 113 3.56 3.12 21.21
N ASN A 114 3.23 2.51 22.34
CA ASN A 114 2.06 1.61 22.46
C ASN A 114 2.00 0.52 21.39
N LEU A 115 3.13 -0.13 21.10
CA LEU A 115 3.31 -1.09 20.00
C LEU A 115 2.35 -2.27 20.02
N THR A 116 1.84 -2.66 21.20
CA THR A 116 0.95 -3.81 21.40
C THR A 116 -0.45 -3.43 21.88
N GLY A 117 -0.70 -2.14 22.13
CA GLY A 117 -1.99 -1.63 22.61
C GLY A 117 -2.97 -1.37 21.46
N MET A 118 -4.26 -1.54 21.75
CA MET A 118 -5.37 -1.42 20.80
C MET A 118 -5.59 0.01 20.25
N THR A 119 -4.98 1.01 20.89
CA THR A 119 -5.02 2.43 20.50
C THR A 119 -3.71 2.93 19.88
N GLY A 120 -2.70 2.06 19.78
CA GLY A 120 -1.42 2.39 19.15
C GLY A 120 -1.50 2.42 17.62
N LEU A 121 -0.49 3.02 16.98
CA LEU A 121 -0.44 3.15 15.52
C LEU A 121 -0.33 1.79 14.79
N ASN A 122 0.22 0.75 15.43
CA ASN A 122 0.19 -0.61 14.89
C ASN A 122 -1.24 -1.16 14.77
N ALA A 123 -2.09 -0.90 15.78
CA ALA A 123 -3.49 -1.27 15.72
C ALA A 123 -4.25 -0.44 14.65
N GLU A 124 -3.92 0.86 14.51
CA GLU A 124 -4.45 1.72 13.45
C GLU A 124 -4.07 1.19 12.05
N TYR A 125 -2.83 0.76 11.85
CA TYR A 125 -2.34 0.16 10.61
C TYR A 125 -3.18 -1.05 10.18
N VAL A 126 -3.64 -1.84 11.15
CA VAL A 126 -4.50 -3.00 10.87
C VAL A 126 -5.97 -2.57 10.72
N LYS A 127 -6.57 -1.93 11.72
CA LYS A 127 -8.03 -1.69 11.74
C LYS A 127 -8.52 -0.63 10.76
N ASN A 128 -7.71 0.42 10.54
CA ASN A 128 -8.01 1.54 9.62
C ASN A 128 -7.09 1.56 8.38
N GLY A 129 -6.31 0.50 8.17
CA GLY A 129 -5.50 0.26 6.97
C GLY A 129 -5.89 -1.07 6.34
N ILE A 130 -5.29 -2.19 6.74
CA ILE A 130 -5.53 -3.52 6.15
C ILE A 130 -7.02 -3.86 6.09
N CYS A 131 -7.77 -3.63 7.16
CA CYS A 131 -9.20 -3.97 7.21
C CYS A 131 -10.06 -3.17 6.23
N ARG A 132 -9.61 -2.02 5.71
CA ARG A 132 -10.33 -1.30 4.65
C ARG A 132 -10.42 -2.11 3.36
N PHE A 133 -9.36 -2.82 3.02
CA PHE A 133 -9.37 -3.73 1.86
C PHE A 133 -10.21 -4.98 2.13
N VAL A 134 -10.08 -5.57 3.30
CA VAL A 134 -10.79 -6.81 3.70
C VAL A 134 -12.30 -6.61 3.76
N THR A 135 -12.76 -5.47 4.27
CA THR A 135 -14.20 -5.17 4.46
C THR A 135 -14.90 -4.60 3.23
N GLY A 136 -14.18 -4.46 2.09
CA GLY A 136 -14.73 -3.88 0.87
C GLY A 136 -14.97 -2.36 0.98
N TYR A 137 -14.29 -1.68 1.92
CA TYR A 137 -14.28 -0.22 1.98
C TYR A 137 -13.63 0.37 0.73
N TYR A 138 -12.58 -0.29 0.22
CA TYR A 138 -11.98 -0.05 -1.07
C TYR A 138 -12.37 -1.14 -2.06
N SER A 139 -12.51 -0.77 -3.33
CA SER A 139 -12.54 -1.74 -4.41
C SER A 139 -11.14 -2.36 -4.59
N SER A 140 -11.09 -3.57 -5.10
CA SER A 140 -9.84 -4.23 -5.45
C SER A 140 -10.02 -4.95 -6.78
N TYR A 141 -9.86 -4.20 -7.87
CA TYR A 141 -10.10 -4.74 -9.21
C TYR A 141 -9.17 -5.90 -9.55
N PHE A 142 -7.87 -5.74 -9.24
CA PHE A 142 -6.86 -6.74 -9.54
C PHE A 142 -6.63 -7.76 -8.40
N GLY A 143 -7.28 -7.60 -7.24
CA GLY A 143 -6.96 -8.40 -6.05
C GLY A 143 -5.61 -8.06 -5.42
N ILE A 144 -4.95 -6.98 -5.85
CA ILE A 144 -3.61 -6.56 -5.45
C ILE A 144 -3.65 -5.08 -5.08
N ASN A 145 -3.13 -4.75 -3.90
CA ASN A 145 -3.05 -3.37 -3.41
C ASN A 145 -1.84 -3.18 -2.50
N GLY A 146 -1.62 -1.97 -2.01
CA GLY A 146 -0.48 -1.62 -1.19
C GLY A 146 -0.81 -0.94 0.12
N MET A 147 0.12 -1.05 1.03
CA MET A 147 0.19 -0.33 2.29
C MET A 147 1.55 0.37 2.40
N ILE A 148 1.59 1.61 2.81
CA ILE A 148 2.85 2.28 3.18
C ILE A 148 2.80 2.61 4.67
N GLY A 149 3.77 2.11 5.43
CA GLY A 149 4.02 2.49 6.80
C GLY A 149 5.06 3.61 6.87
N PHE A 150 4.66 4.82 7.27
CA PHE A 150 5.57 5.92 7.52
C PHE A 150 6.13 5.81 8.93
N VAL A 151 7.35 5.34 9.06
CA VAL A 151 8.06 5.22 10.33
C VAL A 151 8.58 6.61 10.72
N VAL A 152 7.94 7.23 11.71
CA VAL A 152 8.19 8.62 12.12
C VAL A 152 9.08 8.75 13.37
N GLU A 153 9.41 7.64 14.00
CA GLU A 153 10.34 7.54 15.13
C GLU A 153 11.32 6.39 14.89
N ASN A 154 12.47 6.43 15.53
CA ASN A 154 13.48 5.39 15.35
C ASN A 154 13.12 4.11 16.15
N PHE A 155 12.95 2.99 15.47
CA PHE A 155 12.75 1.66 16.04
C PHE A 155 13.12 0.53 15.05
N GLU A 156 13.19 -0.71 15.54
CA GLU A 156 13.44 -1.89 14.70
C GLU A 156 12.19 -2.30 13.92
N ILE A 157 12.19 -2.03 12.61
CA ILE A 157 11.03 -2.25 11.73
C ILE A 157 10.63 -3.73 11.68
N ASP A 158 11.59 -4.66 11.52
CA ASP A 158 11.29 -6.10 11.44
C ASP A 158 10.64 -6.63 12.73
N LYS A 159 11.09 -6.12 13.88
CA LYS A 159 10.47 -6.43 15.17
C LYS A 159 9.05 -5.86 15.25
N ASN A 160 8.85 -4.65 14.72
CA ASN A 160 7.53 -4.04 14.70
C ASN A 160 6.53 -4.79 13.82
N ILE A 161 6.97 -5.40 12.71
CA ILE A 161 6.13 -6.30 11.90
C ILE A 161 5.56 -7.44 12.74
N THR A 162 6.35 -7.98 13.69
CA THR A 162 5.85 -9.01 14.61
C THR A 162 4.72 -8.48 15.51
N HIS A 163 4.81 -7.23 15.95
CA HIS A 163 3.74 -6.59 16.73
C HIS A 163 2.50 -6.36 15.85
N ILE A 164 2.63 -5.83 14.62
CA ILE A 164 1.52 -5.67 13.67
C ILE A 164 0.85 -7.02 13.41
N ASN A 165 1.62 -8.08 13.16
CA ASN A 165 1.11 -9.44 12.95
C ASN A 165 0.30 -10.00 14.14
N SER A 166 0.56 -9.52 15.35
CA SER A 166 -0.20 -9.92 16.54
C SER A 166 -1.65 -9.38 16.55
N PHE A 167 -1.93 -8.35 15.75
CA PHE A 167 -3.26 -7.76 15.62
C PHE A 167 -4.12 -8.39 14.52
N LEU A 168 -3.53 -9.06 13.52
CA LEU A 168 -4.25 -9.52 12.33
C LEU A 168 -5.42 -10.46 12.64
N ASN A 169 -5.32 -11.28 13.69
CA ASN A 169 -6.39 -12.18 14.11
C ASN A 169 -7.30 -11.60 15.21
N LYS A 170 -7.09 -10.33 15.62
CA LYS A 170 -7.91 -9.71 16.64
C LYS A 170 -9.13 -9.02 16.04
N ASN A 171 -10.23 -9.05 16.76
CA ASN A 171 -11.35 -8.17 16.48
C ASN A 171 -11.02 -6.78 17.01
N LEU A 172 -11.00 -5.81 16.10
CA LEU A 172 -10.65 -4.41 16.38
C LEU A 172 -11.87 -3.54 16.10
N THR A 173 -12.00 -2.44 16.82
CA THR A 173 -13.03 -1.42 16.52
C THR A 173 -12.38 -0.32 15.66
N ASN A 174 -12.89 -0.14 14.43
CA ASN A 174 -12.38 0.88 13.52
C ASN A 174 -12.90 2.30 13.87
N ASP A 175 -12.46 3.32 13.11
CA ASP A 175 -12.85 4.73 13.24
C ASP A 175 -14.35 5.00 13.07
N ARG A 176 -15.12 4.03 12.49
CA ARG A 176 -16.57 4.08 12.32
C ARG A 176 -17.33 3.31 13.41
N GLY A 177 -16.66 2.85 14.45
CA GLY A 177 -17.25 2.07 15.53
C GLY A 177 -17.66 0.64 15.14
N LYS A 178 -17.18 0.14 13.98
CA LYS A 178 -17.46 -1.22 13.51
C LYS A 178 -16.39 -2.19 13.96
N ASN A 179 -16.80 -3.39 14.38
CA ASN A 179 -15.86 -4.48 14.60
C ASN A 179 -15.33 -5.00 13.26
N VAL A 180 -14.02 -5.06 13.14
CA VAL A 180 -13.31 -5.51 11.94
C VAL A 180 -12.21 -6.50 12.32
N ASN A 181 -11.89 -7.40 11.38
CA ASN A 181 -10.80 -8.36 11.49
C ASN A 181 -10.07 -8.40 10.15
N ALA A 182 -8.76 -8.54 10.17
CA ALA A 182 -7.96 -8.58 8.94
C ALA A 182 -8.08 -9.90 8.17
N MET A 183 -8.67 -10.95 8.73
CA MET A 183 -8.91 -12.26 8.09
C MET A 183 -7.68 -12.78 7.33
N PRO A 184 -6.50 -12.92 7.96
CA PRO A 184 -5.29 -13.27 7.27
C PRO A 184 -5.30 -14.74 6.82
N ILE A 185 -5.04 -14.99 5.53
CA ILE A 185 -4.63 -16.28 4.99
C ILE A 185 -3.14 -16.46 5.23
N GLN A 186 -2.36 -15.40 4.94
CA GLN A 186 -0.94 -15.33 5.21
C GLN A 186 -0.61 -14.02 5.93
N LYS A 187 0.09 -14.13 7.06
CA LYS A 187 0.58 -12.97 7.82
C LYS A 187 1.62 -12.19 7.02
N ILE A 188 1.87 -10.96 7.45
CA ILE A 188 2.91 -10.11 6.87
C ILE A 188 4.27 -10.82 7.00
N LYS A 189 4.91 -11.06 5.87
CA LYS A 189 6.23 -11.68 5.75
C LYS A 189 7.12 -10.90 4.79
N PRO A 190 8.45 -10.93 4.97
CA PRO A 190 9.40 -10.28 4.06
C PRO A 190 9.27 -10.79 2.63
N ILE A 191 9.50 -9.89 1.68
CA ILE A 191 9.67 -10.18 0.26
C ILE A 191 10.73 -9.22 -0.31
N GLU A 192 11.35 -9.57 -1.43
CA GLU A 192 12.28 -8.71 -2.11
C GLU A 192 11.59 -8.04 -3.31
N ILE A 193 11.44 -6.70 -3.25
CA ILE A 193 10.95 -5.86 -4.36
C ILE A 193 12.13 -5.13 -5.02
N SER A 194 13.13 -4.73 -4.22
CA SER A 194 14.33 -4.04 -4.66
C SER A 194 15.51 -4.49 -3.81
N GLU A 195 16.63 -4.88 -4.42
CA GLU A 195 17.84 -5.38 -3.76
C GLU A 195 18.39 -4.42 -2.67
N ASP A 196 18.20 -3.13 -2.86
CA ASP A 196 18.70 -2.08 -1.99
C ASP A 196 17.65 -1.51 -1.02
N PHE A 197 16.49 -2.21 -0.87
CA PHE A 197 15.43 -1.83 0.06
C PHE A 197 14.85 -3.06 0.77
N LYS A 198 15.25 -3.29 2.00
CA LYS A 198 14.92 -4.50 2.77
C LYS A 198 13.55 -4.48 3.47
N TYR A 199 12.88 -3.34 3.58
CA TYR A 199 11.64 -3.21 4.35
C TYR A 199 10.39 -3.35 3.48
N SER A 200 10.42 -4.37 2.62
CA SER A 200 9.32 -4.80 1.77
C SER A 200 8.71 -6.09 2.30
N TYR A 201 7.38 -6.14 2.38
CA TYR A 201 6.65 -7.29 2.90
C TYR A 201 5.40 -7.55 2.07
N THR A 202 4.81 -8.73 2.23
CA THR A 202 3.51 -9.10 1.65
C THR A 202 2.64 -9.82 2.66
N SER A 203 1.33 -9.73 2.50
CA SER A 203 0.34 -10.52 3.22
C SER A 203 -0.83 -10.87 2.31
N THR A 204 -1.58 -11.91 2.66
CA THR A 204 -2.78 -12.35 1.93
C THR A 204 -3.95 -12.44 2.88
N HIS A 205 -5.11 -11.98 2.45
CA HIS A 205 -6.30 -11.88 3.28
C HIS A 205 -7.53 -12.39 2.54
N GLN A 206 -8.47 -12.97 3.29
CA GLN A 206 -9.82 -13.24 2.80
C GLN A 206 -10.66 -11.98 2.94
N THR A 207 -11.39 -11.57 1.91
CA THR A 207 -12.35 -10.46 2.04
C THR A 207 -13.70 -10.95 2.58
N VAL A 208 -14.52 -10.03 3.04
CA VAL A 208 -15.91 -10.35 3.43
C VAL A 208 -16.75 -10.91 2.29
N SER A 209 -16.38 -10.63 1.04
CA SER A 209 -16.99 -11.21 -0.18
C SER A 209 -16.37 -12.53 -0.61
N GLN A 210 -15.54 -13.14 0.24
CA GLN A 210 -14.87 -14.43 0.02
C GLN A 210 -13.83 -14.43 -1.12
N ASN A 211 -13.37 -13.27 -1.57
CA ASN A 211 -12.26 -13.17 -2.50
C ASN A 211 -10.94 -13.11 -1.74
N GLU A 212 -9.87 -13.60 -2.34
CA GLU A 212 -8.52 -13.43 -1.84
C GLU A 212 -7.93 -12.11 -2.34
N ILE A 213 -7.23 -11.38 -1.47
CA ILE A 213 -6.48 -10.18 -1.82
C ILE A 213 -5.05 -10.28 -1.31
N THR A 214 -4.11 -9.77 -2.11
CA THR A 214 -2.71 -9.61 -1.74
C THR A 214 -2.42 -8.15 -1.42
N LEU A 215 -1.80 -7.91 -0.28
CA LEU A 215 -1.31 -6.59 0.12
C LEU A 215 0.22 -6.59 0.17
N TYR A 216 0.82 -5.63 -0.52
CA TYR A 216 2.24 -5.30 -0.41
C TYR A 216 2.43 -4.23 0.63
N HIS A 217 3.48 -4.34 1.43
CA HIS A 217 3.76 -3.38 2.50
C HIS A 217 5.17 -2.83 2.33
N LEU A 218 5.29 -1.50 2.27
CA LEU A 218 6.56 -0.78 2.29
C LEU A 218 6.68 0.01 3.58
N MET A 219 7.77 -0.18 4.34
CA MET A 219 8.00 0.57 5.58
C MET A 219 9.09 1.61 5.35
N PHE A 220 8.68 2.87 5.19
CA PHE A 220 9.56 4.00 4.91
C PHE A 220 9.99 4.71 6.17
N ASN A 221 11.28 4.63 6.49
CA ASN A 221 11.85 5.27 7.67
C ASN A 221 12.15 6.75 7.40
N PHE A 222 11.26 7.61 7.86
CA PHE A 222 11.39 9.06 7.82
C PHE A 222 11.77 9.67 9.18
N SER A 223 12.19 8.86 10.16
CA SER A 223 12.46 9.34 11.52
C SER A 223 13.51 10.46 11.60
N LYS A 224 14.40 10.55 10.60
CA LYS A 224 15.42 11.62 10.51
C LYS A 224 14.91 12.89 9.81
N GLN A 225 13.84 12.81 9.04
CA GLN A 225 13.23 13.90 8.29
C GLN A 225 12.09 14.59 9.07
N ILE A 226 11.55 13.94 10.10
CA ILE A 226 10.44 14.47 10.91
C ILE A 226 10.93 15.60 11.81
N GLN A 227 10.17 16.72 11.80
CA GLN A 227 10.33 17.89 12.67
C GLN A 227 9.10 18.10 13.51
#